data_2a7c5a40d3a02ade4a32f86d69996304
#
_entry.id   2a7c5a40d3a02ade4a32f86d69996304
#
_cell.length_a   1.000
_cell.length_b   1.000
_cell.length_c   1.000
_cell.angle_alpha   90.00
_cell.angle_beta   90.00
_cell.angle_gamma   90.00
#
_symmetry.space_group_name_H-M   'P 1'
#
loop_
_entity.id
_entity.type
_entity.pdbx_description
1 polymer ?
#
loop_
_entity_poly.entity_id
_entity_poly.type
_entity_poly.pdbx_seq_one_letter_code
_entity_poly.pdbx_strand_id
1 'polypeptide(L)'
;MRVATVERNTKETRIKGRVDLDGTGASSVDTGIGFLDHMLDLLARHSRIDIRVKAKGDLHIDHHHTTEDVGIALGQALKQALGEMKGITRYADVHVPMDEALTRVALDISGRPFLVFKVEFVRAKVGPFDTELVEEWFRAFAMNAGVTLHVAALYGGNDHHIAESCFKGLARALRAAVAVDAQAAGEVPSTKGRLGN
;
A
#
# COMPACT_ATOMS: atom_id res chain seq x y z
N MET A 1 -17.99 5.60 -9.11
CA MET A 1 -17.60 5.21 -7.73
C MET A 1 -16.38 4.31 -7.84
N ARG A 2 -15.24 4.71 -7.32
CA ARG A 2 -13.98 3.97 -7.40
C ARG A 2 -13.81 3.08 -6.17
N VAL A 3 -14.61 2.01 -6.11
CA VAL A 3 -14.71 1.10 -4.96
C VAL A 3 -14.53 -0.33 -5.44
N ALA A 4 -13.78 -1.14 -4.71
CA ALA A 4 -13.68 -2.57 -4.97
C ALA A 4 -13.57 -3.38 -3.69
N THR A 5 -14.03 -4.62 -3.76
CA THR A 5 -13.92 -5.62 -2.69
C THR A 5 -13.32 -6.90 -3.28
N VAL A 6 -12.31 -7.42 -2.63
CA VAL A 6 -11.63 -8.67 -2.99
C VAL A 6 -11.76 -9.66 -1.85
N GLU A 7 -12.08 -10.89 -2.18
CA GLU A 7 -12.00 -12.03 -1.26
C GLU A 7 -10.91 -12.97 -1.75
N ARG A 8 -9.96 -13.29 -0.87
CA ARG A 8 -8.86 -14.22 -1.13
C ARG A 8 -8.89 -15.32 -0.09
N ASN A 9 -9.09 -16.53 -0.53
CA ASN A 9 -9.14 -17.71 0.32
C ASN A 9 -8.14 -18.74 -0.17
N THR A 10 -7.21 -19.13 0.69
CA THR A 10 -6.22 -20.18 0.47
C THR A 10 -6.39 -21.26 1.55
N LYS A 11 -5.45 -22.20 1.62
CA LYS A 11 -5.38 -23.14 2.76
C LYS A 11 -4.83 -22.47 4.03
N GLU A 12 -4.08 -21.37 3.87
CA GLU A 12 -3.34 -20.67 4.91
C GLU A 12 -4.10 -19.46 5.45
N THR A 13 -4.84 -18.76 4.57
CA THR A 13 -5.50 -17.50 4.91
C THR A 13 -6.92 -17.39 4.34
N ARG A 14 -7.73 -16.58 5.01
CA ARG A 14 -9.05 -16.10 4.51
C ARG A 14 -9.09 -14.60 4.70
N ILE A 15 -9.15 -13.87 3.59
CA ILE A 15 -9.06 -12.41 3.61
C ILE A 15 -10.19 -11.80 2.81
N LYS A 16 -10.80 -10.77 3.39
CA LYS A 16 -11.71 -9.88 2.71
C LYS A 16 -11.17 -8.47 2.82
N GLY A 17 -10.79 -7.89 1.68
CA GLY A 17 -10.27 -6.54 1.55
C GLY A 17 -11.23 -5.65 0.76
N ARG A 18 -11.46 -4.41 1.20
CA ARG A 18 -12.22 -3.38 0.48
C ARG A 18 -11.49 -2.06 0.51
N VAL A 19 -11.45 -1.40 -0.63
CA VAL A 19 -10.95 -0.02 -0.76
C VAL A 19 -12.01 0.87 -1.41
N ASP A 20 -12.03 2.15 -1.00
CA ASP A 20 -12.81 3.20 -1.61
C ASP A 20 -11.89 4.40 -1.82
N LEU A 21 -11.54 4.67 -3.09
CA LEU A 21 -10.55 5.71 -3.44
C LEU A 21 -11.09 7.13 -3.20
N ASP A 22 -12.40 7.27 -3.15
CA ASP A 22 -13.10 8.56 -2.93
C ASP A 22 -13.58 8.71 -1.48
N GLY A 23 -12.96 7.93 -0.56
CA GLY A 23 -13.29 7.89 0.85
C GLY A 23 -12.82 9.08 1.67
N THR A 24 -12.88 8.91 2.98
CA THR A 24 -12.49 9.93 3.98
C THR A 24 -11.25 9.54 4.79
N GLY A 25 -10.70 8.37 4.51
CA GLY A 25 -9.61 7.75 5.27
C GLY A 25 -10.12 6.97 6.49
N ALA A 26 -11.34 6.47 6.41
CA ALA A 26 -11.88 5.57 7.44
C ALA A 26 -11.22 4.19 7.32
N SER A 27 -10.92 3.60 8.47
CA SER A 27 -10.31 2.26 8.53
C SER A 27 -11.13 1.32 9.40
N SER A 28 -11.10 0.04 9.04
CA SER A 28 -11.58 -1.07 9.85
C SER A 28 -10.72 -2.29 9.52
N VAL A 29 -9.67 -2.48 10.29
CA VAL A 29 -8.62 -3.47 10.04
C VAL A 29 -8.56 -4.47 11.19
N ASP A 30 -8.57 -5.75 10.85
CA ASP A 30 -8.47 -6.87 11.78
C ASP A 30 -7.71 -8.01 11.06
N THR A 31 -6.39 -8.02 11.20
CA THR A 31 -5.53 -9.07 10.64
C THR A 31 -5.05 -10.07 11.67
N GLY A 32 -5.25 -9.77 12.96
CA GLY A 32 -4.65 -10.50 14.06
C GLY A 32 -3.18 -10.14 14.32
N ILE A 33 -2.60 -9.21 13.54
CA ILE A 33 -1.22 -8.74 13.65
C ILE A 33 -1.25 -7.26 13.98
N GLY A 34 -1.14 -6.90 15.27
CA GLY A 34 -1.36 -5.53 15.73
C GLY A 34 -0.48 -4.47 15.06
N PHE A 35 0.79 -4.79 14.74
CA PHE A 35 1.66 -3.85 14.04
C PHE A 35 1.20 -3.61 12.60
N LEU A 36 0.78 -4.67 11.88
CA LEU A 36 0.23 -4.54 10.53
C LEU A 36 -1.08 -3.74 10.54
N ASP A 37 -1.97 -4.01 11.51
CA ASP A 37 -3.21 -3.27 11.68
C ASP A 37 -2.94 -1.78 11.83
N HIS A 38 -1.97 -1.41 12.67
CA HIS A 38 -1.54 -0.03 12.85
C HIS A 38 -1.01 0.60 11.55
N MET A 39 -0.17 -0.11 10.79
CA MET A 39 0.35 0.37 9.51
C MET A 39 -0.77 0.60 8.48
N LEU A 40 -1.76 -0.26 8.43
CA LEU A 40 -2.90 -0.13 7.52
C LEU A 40 -3.87 1.00 7.95
N ASP A 41 -4.01 1.25 9.24
CA ASP A 41 -4.74 2.43 9.74
C ASP A 41 -4.08 3.73 9.30
N LEU A 42 -2.74 3.80 9.39
CA LEU A 42 -1.97 4.95 8.87
C LEU A 42 -2.13 5.09 7.36
N LEU A 43 -2.08 3.97 6.62
CA LEU A 43 -2.29 3.96 5.17
C LEU A 43 -3.65 4.57 4.82
N ALA A 44 -4.73 4.12 5.45
CA ALA A 44 -6.07 4.66 5.22
C ALA A 44 -6.13 6.15 5.58
N ARG A 45 -5.70 6.51 6.77
CA ARG A 45 -5.81 7.87 7.29
C ARG A 45 -5.11 8.90 6.42
N HIS A 46 -3.87 8.61 6.01
CA HIS A 46 -3.04 9.57 5.28
C HIS A 46 -3.29 9.56 3.77
N SER A 47 -3.77 8.45 3.21
CA SER A 47 -4.20 8.40 1.80
C SER A 47 -5.59 8.99 1.58
N ARG A 48 -6.42 9.09 2.61
CA ARG A 48 -7.85 9.41 2.52
C ARG A 48 -8.67 8.33 1.79
N ILE A 49 -8.08 7.18 1.54
CA ILE A 49 -8.76 5.99 1.00
C ILE A 49 -9.40 5.26 2.17
N ASP A 50 -10.68 4.93 2.07
CA ASP A 50 -11.28 4.06 3.08
C ASP A 50 -10.81 2.62 2.86
N ILE A 51 -10.28 2.01 3.91
CA ILE A 51 -9.73 0.64 3.89
C ILE A 51 -10.45 -0.21 4.92
N ARG A 52 -10.99 -1.36 4.46
CA ARG A 52 -11.50 -2.40 5.36
C ARG A 52 -10.78 -3.70 5.06
N VAL A 53 -10.24 -4.33 6.09
CA VAL A 53 -9.59 -5.64 5.99
C VAL A 53 -10.04 -6.51 7.13
N LYS A 54 -10.48 -7.71 6.81
CA LYS A 54 -10.65 -8.78 7.77
C LYS A 54 -9.87 -9.98 7.28
N ALA A 55 -8.90 -10.42 8.07
CA ALA A 55 -8.07 -11.57 7.76
C ALA A 55 -8.11 -12.60 8.89
N LYS A 56 -8.06 -13.86 8.52
CA LYS A 56 -7.79 -14.97 9.42
C LYS A 56 -6.75 -15.85 8.77
N GLY A 57 -5.54 -15.84 9.32
CA GLY A 57 -4.43 -16.64 8.83
C GLY A 57 -3.91 -17.64 9.86
N ASP A 58 -2.91 -18.38 9.46
CA ASP A 58 -2.22 -19.40 10.23
C ASP A 58 -1.11 -18.81 11.14
N LEU A 59 -1.45 -17.81 11.93
CA LEU A 59 -0.54 -17.05 12.80
C LEU A 59 0.24 -17.90 13.80
N HIS A 60 -0.16 -19.15 13.99
CA HIS A 60 0.58 -20.12 14.80
C HIS A 60 1.87 -20.60 14.12
N ILE A 61 1.99 -20.42 12.80
CA ILE A 61 3.23 -20.65 12.03
C ILE A 61 4.12 -19.41 12.21
N ASP A 62 3.73 -18.29 11.62
CA ASP A 62 4.31 -16.96 11.76
C ASP A 62 3.36 -15.90 11.16
N HIS A 63 3.86 -14.68 10.96
CA HIS A 63 3.07 -13.59 10.37
C HIS A 63 3.21 -13.47 8.84
N HIS A 64 4.02 -14.31 8.19
CA HIS A 64 4.40 -14.15 6.77
C HIS A 64 3.19 -14.25 5.84
N HIS A 65 2.51 -15.41 5.83
CA HIS A 65 1.41 -15.67 4.91
C HIS A 65 0.28 -14.63 5.03
N THR A 66 -0.06 -14.23 6.26
CA THR A 66 -1.10 -13.22 6.49
C THR A 66 -0.67 -11.85 5.98
N THR A 67 0.57 -11.45 6.23
CA THR A 67 1.10 -10.15 5.78
C THR A 67 1.15 -10.06 4.26
N GLU A 68 1.68 -11.07 3.59
CA GLU A 68 1.74 -11.17 2.14
C GLU A 68 0.33 -11.14 1.52
N ASP A 69 -0.54 -12.02 1.97
CA ASP A 69 -1.88 -12.17 1.40
C ASP A 69 -2.77 -10.94 1.61
N VAL A 70 -2.59 -10.20 2.71
CA VAL A 70 -3.22 -8.90 2.92
C VAL A 70 -2.71 -7.88 1.90
N GLY A 71 -1.41 -7.85 1.65
CA GLY A 71 -0.80 -7.02 0.60
C GLY A 71 -1.37 -7.35 -0.79
N ILE A 72 -1.48 -8.63 -1.14
CA ILE A 72 -2.10 -9.11 -2.38
C ILE A 72 -3.55 -8.62 -2.49
N ALA A 73 -4.36 -8.86 -1.47
CA ALA A 73 -5.78 -8.52 -1.49
C ALA A 73 -6.02 -7.01 -1.64
N LEU A 74 -5.26 -6.19 -0.90
CA LEU A 74 -5.36 -4.72 -1.00
C LEU A 74 -4.82 -4.21 -2.34
N GLY A 75 -3.73 -4.77 -2.87
CA GLY A 75 -3.22 -4.44 -4.20
C GLY A 75 -4.25 -4.72 -5.29
N GLN A 76 -4.88 -5.90 -5.26
CA GLN A 76 -5.95 -6.27 -6.20
C GLN A 76 -7.17 -5.36 -6.07
N ALA A 77 -7.57 -5.02 -4.85
CA ALA A 77 -8.69 -4.11 -4.61
C ALA A 77 -8.39 -2.70 -5.14
N LEU A 78 -7.18 -2.18 -4.93
CA LEU A 78 -6.74 -0.90 -5.51
C LEU A 78 -6.83 -0.92 -7.03
N LYS A 79 -6.27 -1.96 -7.67
CA LYS A 79 -6.28 -2.12 -9.13
C LYS A 79 -7.71 -2.15 -9.68
N GLN A 80 -8.60 -2.90 -9.05
CA GLN A 80 -10.00 -2.98 -9.47
C GLN A 80 -10.73 -1.64 -9.29
N ALA A 81 -10.47 -0.93 -8.17
CA ALA A 81 -11.08 0.37 -7.89
C ALA A 81 -10.60 1.47 -8.85
N LEU A 82 -9.35 1.40 -9.34
CA LEU A 82 -8.81 2.31 -10.36
C LEU A 82 -9.47 2.16 -11.73
N GLY A 83 -10.00 0.96 -12.03
CA GLY A 83 -10.67 0.69 -13.31
C GLY A 83 -9.79 1.02 -14.51
N GLU A 84 -10.28 1.86 -15.42
CA GLU A 84 -9.57 2.26 -16.64
C GLU A 84 -8.43 3.27 -16.43
N MET A 85 -8.19 3.70 -15.18
CA MET A 85 -7.14 4.66 -14.81
C MET A 85 -7.23 6.00 -15.58
N LYS A 86 -8.45 6.41 -15.97
CA LYS A 86 -8.68 7.67 -16.68
C LYS A 86 -8.74 8.86 -15.72
N GLY A 87 -8.19 9.98 -16.16
CA GLY A 87 -8.26 11.25 -15.45
C GLY A 87 -7.51 11.29 -14.12
N ILE A 88 -6.67 10.32 -13.81
CA ILE A 88 -5.86 10.33 -12.57
C ILE A 88 -4.56 11.11 -12.75
N THR A 89 -4.01 11.63 -11.67
CA THR A 89 -2.69 12.30 -11.68
C THR A 89 -1.57 11.31 -12.05
N ARG A 90 -1.70 10.04 -11.69
CA ARG A 90 -0.84 8.91 -12.04
C ARG A 90 0.49 8.87 -11.29
N TYR A 91 1.28 9.95 -11.28
CA TYR A 91 2.59 10.02 -10.63
C TYR A 91 2.50 10.79 -9.32
N ALA A 92 3.29 10.37 -8.36
CA ALA A 92 3.55 11.16 -7.16
C ALA A 92 4.90 10.79 -6.54
N ASP A 93 5.51 11.76 -5.92
CA ASP A 93 6.65 11.54 -5.03
C ASP A 93 6.50 12.38 -3.77
N VAL A 94 6.98 11.83 -2.66
CA VAL A 94 6.91 12.48 -1.36
C VAL A 94 8.12 12.15 -0.50
N HIS A 95 8.48 13.09 0.36
CA HIS A 95 9.36 12.84 1.50
C HIS A 95 8.52 12.94 2.77
N VAL A 96 8.62 11.95 3.64
CA VAL A 96 7.88 11.91 4.89
C VAL A 96 8.83 11.73 6.06
N PRO A 97 8.91 12.72 6.95
CA PRO A 97 9.64 12.59 8.21
C PRO A 97 8.78 11.85 9.24
N MET A 98 9.42 11.08 10.09
CA MET A 98 8.87 10.55 11.32
C MET A 98 9.95 10.69 12.39
N ASP A 99 9.88 11.77 13.16
CA ASP A 99 10.92 12.21 14.09
C ASP A 99 12.30 12.23 13.41
N GLU A 100 13.21 11.35 13.81
CA GLU A 100 14.57 11.24 13.27
C GLU A 100 14.67 10.48 11.94
N ALA A 101 13.59 9.79 11.50
CA ALA A 101 13.58 9.04 10.26
C ALA A 101 13.04 9.89 9.09
N LEU A 102 13.60 9.72 7.92
CA LEU A 102 13.12 10.32 6.68
C LEU A 102 13.04 9.28 5.57
N THR A 103 11.86 9.12 4.98
CA THR A 103 11.64 8.21 3.87
C THR A 103 11.17 8.97 2.63
N ARG A 104 11.68 8.59 1.46
CA ARG A 104 11.21 9.01 0.14
C ARG A 104 10.41 7.89 -0.49
N VAL A 105 9.23 8.21 -1.01
CA VAL A 105 8.39 7.31 -1.80
C VAL A 105 8.08 7.95 -3.15
N ALA A 106 8.29 7.22 -4.25
CA ALA A 106 7.88 7.62 -5.60
C ALA A 106 7.01 6.51 -6.22
N LEU A 107 5.90 6.91 -6.83
CA LEU A 107 4.86 6.01 -7.32
C LEU A 107 4.46 6.39 -8.75
N ASP A 108 4.34 5.38 -9.63
CA ASP A 108 3.68 5.47 -10.94
C ASP A 108 2.57 4.41 -11.03
N ILE A 109 1.33 4.85 -11.18
CA ILE A 109 0.19 3.97 -11.50
C ILE A 109 0.28 3.62 -12.99
N SER A 110 1.24 2.76 -13.30
CA SER A 110 1.65 2.46 -14.68
C SER A 110 0.93 1.25 -15.30
N GLY A 111 0.30 0.40 -14.48
CA GLY A 111 -0.13 -0.94 -14.87
C GLY A 111 1.03 -1.92 -15.06
N ARG A 112 2.26 -1.51 -14.78
CA ARG A 112 3.50 -2.32 -14.85
C ARG A 112 4.08 -2.46 -13.43
N PRO A 113 3.86 -3.62 -12.77
CA PRO A 113 4.28 -3.82 -11.40
C PRO A 113 5.81 -3.85 -11.28
N PHE A 114 6.35 -3.07 -10.36
CA PHE A 114 7.75 -3.10 -10.00
C PHE A 114 7.96 -2.52 -8.60
N LEU A 115 8.83 -3.11 -7.80
CA LEU A 115 9.21 -2.58 -6.50
C LEU A 115 10.72 -2.37 -6.44
N VAL A 116 11.14 -1.17 -6.02
CA VAL A 116 12.47 -0.89 -5.48
C VAL A 116 12.29 -0.57 -4.01
N PHE A 117 12.86 -1.40 -3.15
CA PHE A 117 12.80 -1.22 -1.70
C PHE A 117 14.22 -1.08 -1.14
N LYS A 118 14.58 0.14 -0.74
CA LYS A 118 15.89 0.49 -0.17
C LYS A 118 15.68 0.99 1.26
N VAL A 119 15.26 0.06 2.11
CA VAL A 119 15.02 0.33 3.54
C VAL A 119 15.78 -0.73 4.33
N GLU A 120 16.64 -0.27 5.20
CA GLU A 120 17.40 -1.13 6.11
C GLU A 120 16.83 -0.99 7.51
N PHE A 121 16.58 -2.12 8.16
CA PHE A 121 16.18 -2.21 9.55
C PHE A 121 17.35 -2.74 10.37
N VAL A 122 17.57 -2.15 11.55
CA VAL A 122 18.67 -2.54 12.45
C VAL A 122 18.30 -3.77 13.27
N ARG A 123 17.03 -3.89 13.65
CA ARG A 123 16.51 -4.98 14.47
C ARG A 123 15.67 -5.93 13.62
N ALA A 124 15.71 -7.21 13.95
CA ALA A 124 14.90 -8.21 13.28
C ALA A 124 13.40 -8.06 13.55
N LYS A 125 13.01 -7.37 14.63
CA LYS A 125 11.60 -7.25 15.05
C LYS A 125 11.26 -5.87 15.59
N VAL A 126 9.99 -5.46 15.36
CA VAL A 126 9.30 -4.40 16.06
C VAL A 126 8.14 -5.04 16.84
N GLY A 127 8.27 -5.14 18.17
CA GLY A 127 7.38 -5.99 18.95
C GLY A 127 7.46 -7.45 18.47
N PRO A 128 6.34 -8.13 18.23
CA PRO A 128 6.33 -9.49 17.69
C PRO A 128 6.45 -9.56 16.15
N PHE A 129 6.44 -8.42 15.44
CA PHE A 129 6.44 -8.36 13.99
C PHE A 129 7.86 -8.36 13.42
N ASP A 130 8.17 -9.26 12.50
CA ASP A 130 9.46 -9.33 11.82
C ASP A 130 9.60 -8.19 10.80
N THR A 131 10.71 -7.45 10.86
CA THR A 131 10.91 -6.26 10.02
C THR A 131 11.02 -6.58 8.53
N GLU A 132 11.48 -7.79 8.17
CA GLU A 132 11.51 -8.27 6.78
C GLU A 132 10.11 -8.29 6.13
N LEU A 133 9.06 -8.47 6.91
CA LEU A 133 7.68 -8.50 6.42
C LEU A 133 7.17 -7.14 5.94
N VAL A 134 7.86 -6.06 6.28
CA VAL A 134 7.56 -4.74 5.70
C VAL A 134 7.81 -4.77 4.19
N GLU A 135 9.00 -5.23 3.77
CA GLU A 135 9.30 -5.36 2.32
C GLU A 135 8.33 -6.32 1.64
N GLU A 136 8.01 -7.45 2.29
CA GLU A 136 7.12 -8.47 1.73
C GLU A 136 5.71 -7.90 1.48
N TRP A 137 5.15 -7.15 2.44
CA TRP A 137 3.89 -6.47 2.25
C TRP A 137 3.93 -5.48 1.06
N PHE A 138 4.98 -4.63 0.99
CA PHE A 138 5.15 -3.66 -0.10
C PHE A 138 5.28 -4.35 -1.46
N ARG A 139 5.98 -5.48 -1.53
CA ARG A 139 6.13 -6.31 -2.72
C ARG A 139 4.80 -6.87 -3.16
N ALA A 140 4.10 -7.55 -2.26
CA ALA A 140 2.79 -8.13 -2.53
C ALA A 140 1.80 -7.07 -3.02
N PHE A 141 1.76 -5.92 -2.35
CA PHE A 141 0.90 -4.80 -2.73
C PHE A 141 1.26 -4.24 -4.12
N ALA A 142 2.51 -3.88 -4.37
CA ALA A 142 2.93 -3.25 -5.63
C ALA A 142 2.70 -4.17 -6.83
N MET A 143 3.02 -5.48 -6.69
CA MET A 143 2.83 -6.47 -7.75
C MET A 143 1.35 -6.62 -8.11
N ASN A 144 0.46 -6.64 -7.13
CA ASN A 144 -0.97 -6.88 -7.34
C ASN A 144 -1.75 -5.60 -7.67
N ALA A 145 -1.30 -4.45 -7.22
CA ALA A 145 -1.84 -3.14 -7.62
C ALA A 145 -1.44 -2.74 -9.06
N GLY A 146 -0.40 -3.36 -9.61
CA GLY A 146 0.12 -3.02 -10.93
C GLY A 146 0.81 -1.66 -10.95
N VAL A 147 1.50 -1.30 -9.86
CA VAL A 147 2.18 -0.02 -9.72
C VAL A 147 3.71 -0.19 -9.74
N THR A 148 4.39 0.81 -10.28
CA THR A 148 5.83 0.96 -10.07
C THR A 148 6.03 1.78 -8.81
N LEU A 149 6.68 1.20 -7.80
CA LEU A 149 6.84 1.77 -6.47
C LEU A 149 8.31 1.78 -6.06
N HIS A 150 8.80 2.92 -5.65
CA HIS A 150 10.14 3.08 -5.08
C HIS A 150 10.00 3.59 -3.65
N VAL A 151 10.59 2.89 -2.70
CA VAL A 151 10.64 3.24 -1.27
C VAL A 151 12.09 3.26 -0.83
N ALA A 152 12.53 4.37 -0.26
CA ALA A 152 13.90 4.50 0.24
C ALA A 152 13.90 5.24 1.58
N ALA A 153 14.35 4.59 2.65
CA ALA A 153 14.72 5.28 3.88
C ALA A 153 16.05 5.99 3.65
N LEU A 154 16.05 7.30 3.78
CA LEU A 154 17.26 8.11 3.58
C LEU A 154 18.14 8.08 4.83
N TYR A 155 17.52 8.09 5.98
CA TYR A 155 18.12 7.89 7.30
C TYR A 155 17.04 7.63 8.34
N GLY A 156 17.43 7.11 9.49
CA GLY A 156 16.59 6.81 10.64
C GLY A 156 17.31 5.86 11.60
N GLY A 157 16.88 5.82 12.84
CA GLY A 157 17.47 4.97 13.88
C GLY A 157 16.46 4.09 14.62
N ASN A 158 15.19 4.43 14.54
CA ASN A 158 14.10 3.65 15.14
C ASN A 158 13.33 2.91 14.05
N ASP A 159 13.37 1.57 14.08
CA ASP A 159 12.76 0.73 13.04
C ASP A 159 11.23 0.90 12.95
N HIS A 160 10.55 1.22 14.07
CA HIS A 160 9.13 1.56 14.06
C HIS A 160 8.89 2.85 13.26
N HIS A 161 9.69 3.91 13.52
CA HIS A 161 9.58 5.19 12.81
C HIS A 161 9.91 5.02 11.31
N ILE A 162 10.91 4.20 10.99
CA ILE A 162 11.26 3.89 9.59
C ILE A 162 10.08 3.21 8.89
N ALA A 163 9.53 2.14 9.47
CA ALA A 163 8.39 1.42 8.88
C ALA A 163 7.17 2.34 8.74
N GLU A 164 6.83 3.09 9.79
CA GLU A 164 5.70 4.03 9.79
C GLU A 164 5.87 5.11 8.72
N SER A 165 7.08 5.68 8.56
CA SER A 165 7.35 6.66 7.51
C SER A 165 7.21 6.08 6.09
N CYS A 166 7.52 4.79 5.88
CA CYS A 166 7.28 4.10 4.61
C CYS A 166 5.77 4.01 4.29
N PHE A 167 4.96 3.56 5.25
CA PHE A 167 3.50 3.46 5.05
C PHE A 167 2.83 4.82 4.89
N LYS A 168 3.22 5.82 5.66
CA LYS A 168 2.76 7.21 5.49
C LYS A 168 3.18 7.79 4.14
N GLY A 169 4.40 7.46 3.70
CA GLY A 169 4.91 7.86 2.39
C GLY A 169 4.09 7.26 1.26
N LEU A 170 3.83 5.95 1.29
CA LEU A 170 2.94 5.29 0.33
C LEU A 170 1.54 5.91 0.36
N ALA A 171 0.98 6.14 1.55
CA ALA A 171 -0.34 6.74 1.71
C ALA A 171 -0.45 8.10 1.03
N ARG A 172 0.51 8.99 1.27
CA ARG A 172 0.52 10.33 0.68
C ARG A 172 0.76 10.30 -0.83
N ALA A 173 1.65 9.42 -1.30
CA ALA A 173 1.87 9.22 -2.73
C ALA A 173 0.62 8.68 -3.42
N LEU A 174 -0.06 7.69 -2.84
CA LEU A 174 -1.34 7.17 -3.35
C LEU A 174 -2.40 8.27 -3.42
N ARG A 175 -2.57 9.05 -2.34
CA ARG A 175 -3.54 10.17 -2.32
C ARG A 175 -3.36 11.11 -3.50
N ALA A 176 -2.12 11.47 -3.81
CA ALA A 176 -1.83 12.36 -4.93
C ALA A 176 -2.01 11.64 -6.28
N ALA A 177 -1.49 10.42 -6.43
CA ALA A 177 -1.50 9.69 -7.70
C ALA A 177 -2.91 9.26 -8.16
N VAL A 178 -3.81 8.91 -7.22
CA VAL A 178 -5.20 8.54 -7.53
C VAL A 178 -6.13 9.74 -7.69
N ALA A 179 -5.68 10.95 -7.35
CA ALA A 179 -6.49 12.15 -7.47
C ALA A 179 -6.93 12.36 -8.93
N VAL A 180 -8.19 12.74 -9.11
CA VAL A 180 -8.72 13.08 -10.44
C VAL A 180 -8.28 14.48 -10.80
N ASP A 181 -7.59 14.61 -11.93
CA ASP A 181 -7.23 15.89 -12.52
C ASP A 181 -8.41 16.40 -13.38
N ALA A 182 -9.00 17.50 -12.96
CA ALA A 182 -10.13 18.09 -13.67
C ALA A 182 -9.76 18.58 -15.09
N GLN A 183 -8.48 18.87 -15.36
CA GLN A 183 -8.01 19.31 -16.68
C GLN A 183 -7.80 18.11 -17.63
N ALA A 184 -7.60 16.90 -17.09
CA ALA A 184 -7.39 15.66 -17.84
C ALA A 184 -8.58 14.68 -17.71
N ALA A 185 -9.77 15.18 -17.35
CA ALA A 185 -10.95 14.36 -17.12
C ALA A 185 -11.29 13.50 -18.34
N GLY A 186 -11.30 12.17 -18.15
CA GLY A 186 -11.62 11.21 -19.20
C GLY A 186 -10.45 10.79 -20.08
N GLU A 187 -9.28 11.42 -19.97
CA GLU A 187 -8.08 11.02 -20.71
C GLU A 187 -7.28 9.96 -19.93
N VAL A 188 -6.64 9.04 -20.67
CA VAL A 188 -5.65 8.15 -20.08
C VAL A 188 -4.32 8.93 -20.03
N PRO A 189 -3.68 9.10 -18.86
CA PRO A 189 -2.47 9.89 -18.71
C PRO A 189 -1.25 9.13 -19.27
N SER A 190 -1.26 8.86 -20.57
CA SER A 190 -0.22 8.12 -21.29
C SER A 190 -0.19 8.50 -22.75
N THR A 191 0.99 8.80 -23.30
CA THR A 191 1.20 9.04 -24.75
C THR A 191 0.87 7.82 -25.60
N LYS A 192 0.77 6.63 -25.01
CA LYS A 192 0.35 5.38 -25.67
C LYS A 192 -1.19 5.23 -25.73
N GLY A 193 -1.96 6.13 -25.13
CA GLY A 193 -3.41 6.05 -25.00
C GLY A 193 -3.94 4.92 -24.10
N ARG A 194 -3.04 4.19 -23.43
CA ARG A 194 -3.37 3.12 -22.46
C ARG A 194 -2.33 3.00 -21.37
N LEU A 195 -2.72 2.44 -20.23
CA LEU A 195 -1.86 2.01 -19.12
C LEU A 195 -1.95 0.48 -19.00
N GLY A 196 -0.86 -0.13 -18.55
CA GLY A 196 -0.74 -1.58 -18.53
C GLY A 196 -0.26 -2.16 -19.89
N ASN A 197 -0.12 -3.47 -19.90
CA ASN A 197 0.22 -4.25 -21.12
C ASN A 197 -1.03 -4.63 -21.90
#